data_fb79120c04cb5d1339a9cd8c4dd500bc
#
_entry.id   fb79120c04cb5d1339a9cd8c4dd500bc
#
_cell.length_a   1.000
_cell.length_b   1.000
_cell.length_c   1.000
_cell.angle_alpha   90.00
_cell.angle_beta   90.00
_cell.angle_gamma   90.00
#
_symmetry.space_group_name_H-M   'P 1'
#
loop_
_entity.id
_entity.type
_entity.pdbx_description
1 polymer ?
#
loop_
_entity_poly.entity_id
_entity_poly.type
_entity_poly.pdbx_seq_one_letter_code
_entity_poly.pdbx_strand_id
1 'polypeptide(L)'
;MRRYSALLPLLAALAACTPESPFGFRLPDGDPIAGRQAFLDLGCNACHEVAGAPIEYLEGIVRVELGGETTHVRTYGELVTSIINPSHRVAARDSATGAILDGESIMTYVYLNQIMTVQELVDLVAFLQPTYELVPPPAAQWASYQ
;
A
#
# COMPACT_ATOMS: atom_id res chain seq x y z
N MET A 1 -3.89 30.70 -40.76
CA MET A 1 -2.87 30.02 -39.97
C MET A 1 -2.86 30.38 -38.48
N ARG A 2 -3.99 30.81 -37.87
CA ARG A 2 -4.02 31.37 -36.49
C ARG A 2 -4.73 30.48 -35.47
N ARG A 3 -5.21 29.29 -35.87
CA ARG A 3 -6.06 28.43 -35.01
C ARG A 3 -5.31 27.27 -34.28
N TYR A 4 -4.03 27.06 -34.60
CA TYR A 4 -3.25 25.97 -33.98
C TYR A 4 -2.39 26.40 -32.79
N SER A 5 -2.24 27.74 -32.57
CA SER A 5 -1.41 28.29 -31.47
C SER A 5 -1.98 28.01 -30.07
N ALA A 6 -3.28 27.72 -29.95
CA ALA A 6 -3.90 27.46 -28.65
C ALA A 6 -3.88 25.97 -28.25
N LEU A 7 -3.67 25.05 -29.20
CA LEU A 7 -3.64 23.61 -28.93
C LEU A 7 -2.30 23.15 -28.31
N LEU A 8 -1.21 23.81 -28.63
CA LEU A 8 0.11 23.45 -28.11
C LEU A 8 0.23 23.59 -26.57
N PRO A 9 -0.21 24.72 -25.96
CA PRO A 9 -0.15 24.86 -24.49
C PRO A 9 -1.12 23.91 -23.77
N LEU A 10 -2.24 23.54 -24.39
CA LEU A 10 -3.19 22.60 -23.80
C LEU A 10 -2.64 21.16 -23.76
N LEU A 11 -1.91 20.72 -24.81
CA LEU A 11 -1.23 19.42 -24.82
C LEU A 11 -0.09 19.37 -23.79
N ALA A 12 0.64 20.46 -23.60
CA ALA A 12 1.71 20.53 -22.60
C ALA A 12 1.18 20.44 -21.17
N ALA A 13 -0.01 20.98 -20.90
CA ALA A 13 -0.65 20.90 -19.58
C ALA A 13 -1.13 19.47 -19.23
N LEU A 14 -1.50 18.67 -20.22
CA LEU A 14 -1.90 17.27 -20.01
C LEU A 14 -0.72 16.34 -19.69
N ALA A 15 0.48 16.67 -20.18
CA ALA A 15 1.69 15.91 -19.88
C ALA A 15 2.23 16.14 -18.45
N ALA A 16 1.80 17.20 -17.77
CA ALA A 16 2.24 17.52 -16.40
C ALA A 16 1.59 16.63 -15.31
N CYS A 17 0.56 15.87 -15.64
CA CYS A 17 -0.17 15.02 -14.69
C CYS A 17 0.24 13.53 -14.75
N THR A 18 1.35 13.18 -15.40
CA THR A 18 1.85 11.79 -15.38
C THR A 18 2.58 11.50 -14.06
N PRO A 19 2.53 10.25 -13.55
CA PRO A 19 3.28 9.84 -12.35
C PRO A 19 4.78 10.07 -12.45
N GLU A 20 5.30 10.21 -13.68
CA GLU A 20 6.71 10.43 -14.00
C GLU A 20 7.03 11.91 -14.23
N SER A 21 6.11 12.82 -13.88
CA SER A 21 6.34 14.26 -14.02
C SER A 21 7.58 14.69 -13.23
N PRO A 22 8.57 15.36 -13.86
CA PRO A 22 9.77 15.83 -13.17
C PRO A 22 9.49 16.92 -12.13
N PHE A 23 8.25 17.41 -12.05
CA PHE A 23 7.81 18.43 -11.10
C PHE A 23 7.13 17.86 -9.84
N GLY A 24 7.00 16.53 -9.71
CA GLY A 24 6.42 15.86 -8.55
C GLY A 24 7.49 15.39 -7.55
N PHE A 25 7.12 15.35 -6.27
CA PHE A 25 7.91 14.63 -5.27
C PHE A 25 7.82 13.13 -5.56
N ARG A 26 8.96 12.48 -5.76
CA ARG A 26 9.07 11.03 -5.93
C ARG A 26 10.08 10.49 -4.92
N LEU A 27 9.67 9.51 -4.17
CA LEU A 27 10.58 8.73 -3.36
C LEU A 27 11.51 7.90 -4.28
N PRO A 28 12.72 7.54 -3.83
CA PRO A 28 13.61 6.64 -4.57
C PRO A 28 12.90 5.33 -4.93
N ASP A 29 13.39 4.63 -5.95
CA ASP A 29 12.93 3.27 -6.25
C ASP A 29 13.36 2.33 -5.12
N GLY A 30 12.45 1.44 -4.68
CA GLY A 30 12.72 0.46 -3.63
C GLY A 30 13.28 -0.84 -4.18
N ASP A 31 14.04 -1.54 -3.34
CA ASP A 31 14.53 -2.90 -3.59
C ASP A 31 13.62 -3.92 -2.87
N PRO A 32 12.89 -4.80 -3.60
CA PRO A 32 12.00 -5.77 -2.97
C PRO A 32 12.75 -6.83 -2.12
N ILE A 33 14.02 -7.09 -2.39
CA ILE A 33 14.83 -8.02 -1.59
C ILE A 33 15.18 -7.37 -0.25
N ALA A 34 15.64 -6.11 -0.27
CA ALA A 34 15.85 -5.32 0.93
C ALA A 34 14.55 -5.10 1.70
N GLY A 35 13.43 -4.90 0.99
CA GLY A 35 12.10 -4.75 1.59
C GLY A 35 11.63 -6.00 2.33
N ARG A 36 11.89 -7.19 1.77
CA ARG A 36 11.64 -8.46 2.48
C ARG A 36 12.49 -8.57 3.75
N GLN A 37 13.74 -8.14 3.70
CA GLN A 37 14.61 -8.14 4.87
C GLN A 37 14.13 -7.13 5.92
N ALA A 38 13.79 -5.91 5.50
CA ALA A 38 13.23 -4.88 6.39
C ALA A 38 11.91 -5.35 7.05
N PHE A 39 11.07 -6.11 6.32
CA PHE A 39 9.85 -6.71 6.87
C PHE A 39 10.13 -7.64 8.05
N LEU A 40 11.22 -8.42 7.99
CA LEU A 40 11.66 -9.30 9.07
C LEU A 40 12.33 -8.52 10.21
N ASP A 41 13.23 -7.61 9.89
CA ASP A 41 14.03 -6.86 10.87
C ASP A 41 13.16 -5.91 11.71
N LEU A 42 12.11 -5.35 11.12
CA LEU A 42 11.12 -4.51 11.80
C LEU A 42 10.03 -5.33 12.51
N GLY A 43 10.08 -6.68 12.44
CA GLY A 43 9.17 -7.57 13.13
C GLY A 43 7.75 -7.58 12.57
N CYS A 44 7.55 -7.18 11.30
CA CYS A 44 6.24 -7.14 10.68
C CYS A 44 5.57 -8.52 10.63
N ASN A 45 6.37 -9.61 10.51
CA ASN A 45 5.93 -10.99 10.49
C ASN A 45 5.38 -11.50 11.84
N ALA A 46 5.45 -10.70 12.91
CA ALA A 46 4.76 -11.03 14.17
C ALA A 46 3.24 -10.84 14.07
N CYS A 47 2.77 -10.00 13.15
CA CYS A 47 1.35 -9.70 12.96
C CYS A 47 0.88 -9.91 11.52
N HIS A 48 1.79 -9.93 10.55
CA HIS A 48 1.46 -9.98 9.13
C HIS A 48 1.98 -11.25 8.46
N GLU A 49 1.08 -11.90 7.72
CA GLU A 49 1.41 -12.93 6.74
C GLU A 49 1.32 -12.34 5.34
N VAL A 50 2.26 -12.64 4.46
CA VAL A 50 2.29 -12.12 3.09
C VAL A 50 1.94 -13.22 2.11
N ALA A 51 0.83 -13.04 1.37
CA ALA A 51 0.37 -14.01 0.40
C ALA A 51 1.43 -14.28 -0.68
N GLY A 52 1.70 -15.55 -0.94
CA GLY A 52 2.68 -15.96 -1.96
C GLY A 52 4.14 -15.73 -1.60
N ALA A 53 4.46 -15.17 -0.44
CA ALA A 53 5.83 -15.01 0.02
C ALA A 53 6.18 -16.07 1.08
N PRO A 54 7.28 -16.82 0.93
CA PRO A 54 7.72 -17.83 1.91
C PRO A 54 8.41 -17.15 3.11
N ILE A 55 7.62 -16.47 3.93
CA ILE A 55 8.06 -15.84 5.18
C ILE A 55 7.47 -16.61 6.33
N GLU A 56 8.31 -16.95 7.31
CA GLU A 56 7.86 -17.57 8.54
C GLU A 56 7.05 -16.53 9.36
N TYR A 57 5.80 -16.86 9.61
CA TYR A 57 4.94 -16.08 10.49
C TYR A 57 5.28 -16.43 11.94
N LEU A 58 5.58 -15.44 12.73
CA LEU A 58 5.75 -15.61 14.17
C LEU A 58 4.36 -15.62 14.81
N GLU A 59 4.00 -16.67 15.55
CA GLU A 59 2.72 -16.76 16.26
C GLU A 59 2.52 -15.54 17.16
N GLY A 60 1.66 -14.62 16.71
CA GLY A 60 1.32 -13.38 17.41
C GLY A 60 -0.14 -13.35 17.85
N ILE A 61 -0.50 -12.30 18.59
CA ILE A 61 -1.87 -12.08 19.10
C ILE A 61 -2.86 -11.78 17.95
N VAL A 62 -2.36 -11.23 16.85
CA VAL A 62 -3.12 -10.76 15.69
C VAL A 62 -2.50 -11.27 14.41
N ARG A 63 -3.34 -11.75 13.50
CA ARG A 63 -2.92 -12.17 12.16
C ARG A 63 -3.66 -11.37 11.12
N VAL A 64 -2.93 -10.60 10.34
CA VAL A 64 -3.44 -9.82 9.20
C VAL A 64 -2.70 -10.23 7.95
N GLU A 65 -3.44 -10.75 6.98
CA GLU A 65 -2.90 -11.13 5.68
C GLU A 65 -2.68 -9.90 4.80
N LEU A 66 -1.51 -9.80 4.18
CA LEU A 66 -1.12 -8.79 3.20
C LEU A 66 -0.97 -9.46 1.83
N GLY A 67 -1.33 -8.73 0.77
CA GLY A 67 -1.28 -9.28 -0.59
C GLY A 67 -2.53 -10.11 -0.94
N GLY A 68 -2.37 -11.00 -1.93
CA GLY A 68 -3.45 -11.86 -2.45
C GLY A 68 -4.46 -11.12 -3.32
N GLU A 69 -5.56 -11.79 -3.62
CA GLU A 69 -6.63 -11.25 -4.46
C GLU A 69 -7.32 -10.05 -3.81
N THR A 70 -7.52 -9.00 -4.59
CA THR A 70 -8.22 -7.78 -4.15
C THR A 70 -9.09 -7.21 -5.27
N THR A 71 -10.25 -6.66 -4.92
CA THR A 71 -11.12 -5.92 -5.84
C THR A 71 -10.77 -4.42 -5.92
N HIS A 72 -9.79 -3.97 -5.14
CA HIS A 72 -9.35 -2.58 -5.10
C HIS A 72 -7.87 -2.47 -5.44
N VAL A 73 -7.54 -1.50 -6.30
CA VAL A 73 -6.13 -1.18 -6.60
C VAL A 73 -5.44 -0.75 -5.31
N ARG A 74 -4.35 -1.42 -4.95
CA ARG A 74 -3.47 -1.00 -3.87
C ARG A 74 -2.38 -0.11 -4.44
N THR A 75 -2.61 1.20 -4.34
CA THR A 75 -1.64 2.18 -4.83
C THR A 75 -0.42 2.27 -3.92
N TYR A 76 0.70 2.75 -4.47
CA TYR A 76 1.90 3.07 -3.71
C TYR A 76 1.59 3.96 -2.49
N GLY A 77 0.83 5.04 -2.70
CA GLY A 77 0.47 5.98 -1.64
C GLY A 77 -0.40 5.36 -0.54
N GLU A 78 -1.31 4.43 -0.88
CA GLU A 78 -2.10 3.71 0.12
C GLU A 78 -1.24 2.80 0.99
N LEU A 79 -0.27 2.08 0.41
CA LEU A 79 0.65 1.24 1.18
C LEU A 79 1.54 2.08 2.08
N VAL A 80 2.16 3.14 1.55
CA VAL A 80 2.94 4.09 2.35
C VAL A 80 2.12 4.59 3.53
N THR A 81 0.90 5.09 3.27
CA THR A 81 0.04 5.64 4.32
C THR A 81 -0.37 4.57 5.34
N SER A 82 -0.63 3.35 4.90
CA SER A 82 -1.00 2.24 5.81
C SER A 82 0.15 1.84 6.74
N ILE A 83 1.39 2.01 6.32
CA ILE A 83 2.56 1.71 7.14
C ILE A 83 2.83 2.84 8.15
N ILE A 84 2.85 4.11 7.70
CA ILE A 84 3.24 5.25 8.54
C ILE A 84 2.09 5.82 9.37
N ASN A 85 0.84 5.59 8.99
CA ASN A 85 -0.38 6.02 9.68
C ASN A 85 -1.46 4.93 9.62
N PRO A 86 -1.27 3.79 10.29
CA PRO A 86 -2.13 2.61 10.17
C PRO A 86 -3.57 2.85 10.64
N SER A 87 -3.81 3.86 11.48
CA SER A 87 -5.15 4.21 11.95
C SER A 87 -5.93 5.12 11.00
N HIS A 88 -5.33 5.63 9.90
CA HIS A 88 -6.01 6.52 8.96
C HIS A 88 -7.23 5.87 8.28
N ARG A 89 -7.21 4.54 8.14
CA ARG A 89 -8.27 3.74 7.52
C ARG A 89 -8.34 2.36 8.18
N VAL A 90 -9.28 2.20 9.06
CA VAL A 90 -9.52 0.96 9.78
C VAL A 90 -10.69 0.22 9.12
N ALA A 91 -10.49 -1.01 8.67
CA ALA A 91 -11.56 -1.82 8.10
C ALA A 91 -12.38 -2.47 9.22
N ALA A 92 -13.72 -2.54 9.04
CA ALA A 92 -14.62 -3.14 10.04
C ALA A 92 -14.25 -4.61 10.35
N ARG A 93 -13.71 -5.35 9.37
CA ARG A 93 -13.22 -6.74 9.56
C ARG A 93 -12.05 -6.83 10.53
N ASP A 94 -11.23 -5.79 10.64
CA ASP A 94 -10.03 -5.79 11.46
C ASP A 94 -10.38 -5.71 12.96
N SER A 95 -11.57 -5.21 13.29
CA SER A 95 -12.08 -5.23 14.68
C SER A 95 -12.31 -6.65 15.21
N ALA A 96 -12.65 -7.60 14.33
CA ALA A 96 -12.87 -8.99 14.73
C ALA A 96 -11.56 -9.78 14.95
N THR A 97 -10.44 -9.30 14.42
CA THR A 97 -9.12 -9.94 14.52
C THR A 97 -8.33 -9.51 15.76
N GLY A 98 -8.81 -8.53 16.52
CA GLY A 98 -8.06 -7.90 17.61
C GLY A 98 -7.03 -6.88 17.11
N ALA A 99 -7.02 -6.55 15.82
CA ALA A 99 -6.12 -5.57 15.23
C ALA A 99 -6.47 -4.12 15.59
N ILE A 100 -7.63 -3.91 16.24
CA ILE A 100 -8.14 -2.60 16.63
C ILE A 100 -8.31 -2.55 18.15
N LEU A 101 -7.74 -1.52 18.75
CA LEU A 101 -7.88 -1.20 20.17
C LEU A 101 -8.34 0.26 20.28
N ASP A 102 -9.44 0.50 20.99
CA ASP A 102 -10.02 1.84 21.21
C ASP A 102 -10.25 2.66 19.92
N GLY A 103 -10.56 1.97 18.80
CA GLY A 103 -10.79 2.58 17.50
C GLY A 103 -9.52 2.85 16.68
N GLU A 104 -8.36 2.52 17.20
CA GLU A 104 -7.07 2.66 16.53
C GLU A 104 -6.46 1.30 16.18
N SER A 105 -5.67 1.27 15.13
CA SER A 105 -4.86 0.10 14.78
C SER A 105 -3.80 -0.14 15.85
N ILE A 106 -3.66 -1.39 16.33
CA ILE A 106 -2.58 -1.76 17.25
C ILE A 106 -1.19 -1.53 16.66
N MET A 107 -1.05 -1.52 15.34
CA MET A 107 0.19 -1.20 14.65
C MET A 107 0.70 0.22 14.97
N THR A 108 -0.18 1.15 15.36
CA THR A 108 0.19 2.50 15.82
C THR A 108 1.11 2.46 17.03
N TYR A 109 0.96 1.46 17.91
CA TYR A 109 1.74 1.33 19.15
C TYR A 109 3.11 0.68 18.94
N VAL A 110 3.43 0.21 17.75
CA VAL A 110 4.75 -0.39 17.43
C VAL A 110 5.85 0.66 17.22
N TYR A 111 5.48 1.93 17.14
CA TYR A 111 6.41 3.06 16.97
C TYR A 111 7.33 2.95 15.73
N LEU A 112 6.86 2.34 14.66
CA LEU A 112 7.63 2.14 13.42
C LEU A 112 8.25 3.42 12.89
N ASN A 113 7.53 4.54 12.95
CA ASN A 113 8.01 5.85 12.48
C ASN A 113 9.23 6.39 13.26
N GLN A 114 9.60 5.78 14.38
CA GLN A 114 10.76 6.18 15.18
C GLN A 114 12.01 5.34 14.85
N ILE A 115 11.82 4.14 14.29
CA ILE A 115 12.91 3.19 14.04
C ILE A 115 13.13 2.91 12.56
N MET A 116 12.09 3.03 11.74
CA MET A 116 12.14 2.77 10.29
C MET A 116 12.73 3.97 9.54
N THR A 117 13.67 3.71 8.66
CA THR A 117 14.22 4.70 7.74
C THR A 117 13.28 4.91 6.53
N VAL A 118 13.44 6.01 5.82
CA VAL A 118 12.71 6.27 4.56
C VAL A 118 13.07 5.21 3.51
N GLN A 119 14.31 4.72 3.47
CA GLN A 119 14.71 3.68 2.52
C GLN A 119 14.01 2.35 2.83
N GLU A 120 13.96 1.93 4.08
CA GLU A 120 13.22 0.73 4.48
C GLU A 120 11.73 0.82 4.14
N LEU A 121 11.10 2.00 4.31
CA LEU A 121 9.71 2.22 3.91
C LEU A 121 9.52 2.01 2.40
N VAL A 122 10.40 2.57 1.58
CA VAL A 122 10.34 2.44 0.12
C VAL A 122 10.56 1.00 -0.32
N ASP A 123 11.53 0.32 0.29
CA ASP A 123 11.84 -1.08 0.04
C ASP A 123 10.69 -2.01 0.46
N LEU A 124 10.07 -1.75 1.62
CA LEU A 124 8.86 -2.45 2.07
C LEU A 124 7.72 -2.35 1.07
N VAL A 125 7.47 -1.15 0.52
CA VAL A 125 6.41 -0.96 -0.49
C VAL A 125 6.78 -1.69 -1.77
N ALA A 126 8.03 -1.67 -2.21
CA ALA A 126 8.51 -2.42 -3.37
C ALA A 126 8.35 -3.93 -3.19
N PHE A 127 8.51 -4.44 -1.97
CA PHE A 127 8.28 -5.85 -1.63
C PHE A 127 6.78 -6.19 -1.60
N LEU A 128 5.95 -5.36 -0.96
CA LEU A 128 4.55 -5.69 -0.71
C LEU A 128 3.63 -5.43 -1.90
N GLN A 129 3.85 -4.35 -2.65
CA GLN A 129 2.93 -3.95 -3.72
C GLN A 129 2.70 -5.03 -4.80
N PRO A 130 3.73 -5.76 -5.28
CA PRO A 130 3.55 -6.81 -6.28
C PRO A 130 2.79 -8.04 -5.77
N THR A 131 2.61 -8.18 -4.46
CA THR A 131 1.88 -9.33 -3.88
C THR A 131 0.37 -9.20 -4.00
N TYR A 132 -0.17 -8.02 -4.35
CA TYR A 132 -1.60 -7.80 -4.55
C TYR A 132 -2.00 -8.08 -6.00
N GLU A 133 -2.97 -8.97 -6.16
CA GLU A 133 -3.56 -9.33 -7.47
C GLU A 133 -4.95 -8.72 -7.60
N LEU A 134 -5.13 -7.84 -8.60
CA LEU A 134 -6.42 -7.22 -8.87
C LEU A 134 -7.34 -8.21 -9.58
N VAL A 135 -8.45 -8.57 -8.95
CA VAL A 135 -9.49 -9.43 -9.52
C VAL A 135 -10.79 -8.65 -9.70
N PRO A 136 -11.59 -8.97 -10.75
CA PRO A 136 -12.89 -8.33 -10.93
C PRO A 136 -13.83 -8.70 -9.76
N PRO A 137 -14.71 -7.77 -9.34
CA PRO A 137 -15.69 -8.06 -8.30
C PRO A 137 -16.67 -9.16 -8.76
N PRO A 138 -17.20 -9.98 -7.83
CA PRO A 138 -18.13 -11.04 -8.15
C PRO A 138 -19.35 -10.54 -8.95
N ALA A 139 -19.74 -11.25 -10.00
CA ALA A 139 -20.82 -10.85 -10.92
C ALA A 139 -22.17 -10.60 -10.23
N ALA A 140 -22.42 -11.21 -9.07
CA ALA A 140 -23.66 -11.02 -8.29
C ALA A 140 -23.86 -9.59 -7.78
N GLN A 141 -22.82 -8.77 -7.70
CA GLN A 141 -22.94 -7.37 -7.27
C GLN A 141 -23.52 -6.46 -8.37
N TRP A 142 -23.53 -6.89 -9.62
CA TRP A 142 -24.04 -6.11 -10.76
C TRP A 142 -25.55 -6.35 -11.01
N ALA A 143 -26.10 -7.48 -10.55
CA ALA A 143 -27.49 -7.86 -10.78
C ALA A 143 -28.50 -7.04 -9.95
N SER A 144 -28.06 -6.31 -8.93
CA SER A 144 -28.93 -5.54 -8.03
C SER A 144 -29.18 -4.10 -8.49
N TYR A 145 -28.67 -3.68 -9.65
CA TYR A 145 -28.83 -2.33 -10.20
C TYR A 145 -29.61 -2.27 -11.52
N GLN A 146 -30.31 -3.34 -11.92
CA GLN A 146 -31.20 -3.35 -13.10
C GLN A 146 -32.66 -3.24 -12.72
#